data_53b9ed76aba8abf7d3e29f40f119c232
#
_entry.id   53b9ed76aba8abf7d3e29f40f119c232
#
_cell.length_a   1.000
_cell.length_b   1.000
_cell.length_c   1.000
_cell.angle_alpha   90.00
_cell.angle_beta   90.00
_cell.angle_gamma   90.00
#
_symmetry.space_group_name_H-M   'P 1'
#
loop_
_entity.id
_entity.type
_entity.pdbx_description
1 polymer ?
#
loop_
_entity_poly.entity_id
_entity_poly.type
_entity_poly.pdbx_seq_one_letter_code
_entity_poly.pdbx_strand_id
1 'polypeptide(L)'
;MFEKLKGNILFKTLLKRPDISKAYKMVDEKDSWFDTISTVHKSLAEIQKREHSIIEIKSHDDYKLKAVYYPNNSEVTVICVHGYTSHAEREWAFPGLFYLSLGYNVLIPYQRAHGISEGKYISFGAFEYLDMQRWVDKVNEMTPNNKIIIHGLSMGGGITLDLSNVEMKNVKCLISDAPSVSIKGFFNNVANFTFKKDADAIANIAIKRFEKEFNCNIDDFEGKLRVSQSKYPILLSAGELENCNELFNELKKLNPKQTDIIILPGCNHGNGMYKQTNMYQNKIKEFINRYL
;
A
#
# COMPACT_ATOMS: atom_id res chain seq x y z
N MET A 1 35.02 -1.02 -6.86
CA MET A 1 34.74 0.43 -6.71
C MET A 1 33.46 0.83 -7.45
N PHE A 2 33.31 0.47 -8.73
CA PHE A 2 32.11 0.81 -9.53
C PHE A 2 30.81 0.21 -9.00
N GLU A 3 30.79 -1.06 -8.58
CA GLU A 3 29.59 -1.70 -7.99
C GLU A 3 29.10 -0.98 -6.74
N LYS A 4 30.01 -0.57 -5.85
CA LYS A 4 29.67 0.20 -4.66
C LYS A 4 29.00 1.53 -5.00
N LEU A 5 29.49 2.21 -6.04
CA LEU A 5 28.87 3.46 -6.52
C LEU A 5 27.47 3.18 -7.09
N LYS A 6 27.34 2.15 -7.96
CA LYS A 6 26.06 1.76 -8.55
C LYS A 6 25.03 1.33 -7.50
N GLY A 7 25.41 0.52 -6.52
CA GLY A 7 24.54 0.12 -5.41
C GLY A 7 24.05 1.30 -4.57
N ASN A 8 24.93 2.29 -4.32
CA ASN A 8 24.52 3.51 -3.64
C ASN A 8 23.60 4.40 -4.49
N ILE A 9 23.78 4.41 -5.80
CA ILE A 9 22.88 5.10 -6.74
C ILE A 9 21.52 4.39 -6.72
N LEU A 10 21.49 3.07 -6.85
CA LEU A 10 20.26 2.27 -6.80
C LEU A 10 19.45 2.56 -5.54
N PHE A 11 20.08 2.48 -4.35
CA PHE A 11 19.46 2.84 -3.08
C PHE A 11 18.82 4.24 -3.13
N LYS A 12 19.59 5.25 -3.54
CA LYS A 12 19.10 6.63 -3.59
C LYS A 12 17.97 6.82 -4.60
N THR A 13 18.07 6.18 -5.77
CA THR A 13 17.06 6.29 -6.82
C THR A 13 15.74 5.67 -6.40
N LEU A 14 15.79 4.53 -5.72
CA LEU A 14 14.58 3.83 -5.29
C LEU A 14 13.93 4.46 -4.05
N LEU A 15 14.71 4.94 -3.09
CA LEU A 15 14.16 5.28 -1.79
C LEU A 15 14.05 6.77 -1.50
N LYS A 16 14.72 7.62 -2.28
CA LYS A 16 14.63 9.06 -2.07
C LYS A 16 13.20 9.54 -2.28
N ARG A 17 12.77 10.49 -1.44
CA ARG A 17 11.49 11.20 -1.60
C ARG A 17 11.21 11.53 -3.07
N PRO A 18 10.09 11.05 -3.63
CA PRO A 18 9.75 11.31 -5.03
C PRO A 18 9.30 12.76 -5.23
N ASP A 19 9.58 13.29 -6.39
CA ASP A 19 8.96 14.50 -6.87
C ASP A 19 7.61 14.16 -7.50
N ILE A 20 6.55 14.22 -6.68
CA ILE A 20 5.19 13.87 -7.11
C ILE A 20 4.61 14.79 -8.17
N SER A 21 5.20 15.98 -8.40
CA SER A 21 4.77 16.83 -9.51
C SER A 21 4.99 16.16 -10.87
N LYS A 22 5.93 15.23 -10.94
CA LYS A 22 6.22 14.41 -12.14
C LYS A 22 5.29 13.21 -12.32
N ALA A 23 4.55 12.81 -11.29
CA ALA A 23 3.57 11.73 -11.36
C ALA A 23 2.33 12.09 -12.22
N TYR A 24 2.19 13.33 -12.61
CA TYR A 24 1.10 13.84 -13.46
C TYR A 24 1.43 13.84 -14.97
N LYS A 25 2.48 13.14 -15.41
CA LYS A 25 2.74 13.01 -16.86
C LYS A 25 1.56 12.35 -17.54
N MET A 26 1.20 12.85 -18.72
CA MET A 26 0.19 12.23 -19.59
C MET A 26 0.58 10.77 -19.79
N VAL A 27 -0.38 9.89 -19.51
CA VAL A 27 -0.23 8.45 -19.72
C VAL A 27 -0.39 8.20 -21.21
N ASP A 28 0.54 7.45 -21.79
CA ASP A 28 0.51 7.06 -23.21
C ASP A 28 -0.73 6.17 -23.47
N GLU A 29 -1.33 6.27 -24.66
CA GLU A 29 -2.46 5.42 -25.08
C GLU A 29 -2.15 3.92 -24.98
N LYS A 30 -0.86 3.54 -25.01
CA LYS A 30 -0.41 2.16 -24.83
C LYS A 30 -0.30 1.72 -23.37
N ASP A 31 -0.43 2.65 -22.43
CA ASP A 31 -0.37 2.33 -21.01
C ASP A 31 -1.65 1.61 -20.58
N SER A 32 -1.49 0.58 -19.76
CA SER A 32 -2.62 -0.20 -19.22
C SER A 32 -3.59 0.60 -18.36
N TRP A 33 -3.21 1.81 -17.94
CA TRP A 33 -4.00 2.75 -17.15
C TRP A 33 -4.75 3.80 -18.00
N PHE A 34 -4.46 3.89 -19.30
CA PHE A 34 -5.01 4.95 -20.15
C PHE A 34 -6.53 5.09 -20.03
N ASP A 35 -7.25 3.97 -20.16
CA ASP A 35 -8.71 3.92 -20.08
C ASP A 35 -9.27 4.33 -18.70
N THR A 36 -8.45 4.29 -17.65
CA THR A 36 -8.88 4.55 -16.27
C THR A 36 -8.67 6.01 -15.84
N ILE A 37 -7.82 6.76 -16.55
CA ILE A 37 -7.40 8.11 -16.19
C ILE A 37 -8.55 9.09 -16.02
N SER A 38 -9.53 9.04 -16.93
CA SER A 38 -10.72 9.89 -16.83
C SER A 38 -11.48 9.64 -15.53
N THR A 39 -11.62 8.36 -15.15
CA THR A 39 -12.27 7.96 -13.89
C THR A 39 -11.47 8.44 -12.68
N VAL A 40 -10.14 8.30 -12.71
CA VAL A 40 -9.25 8.80 -11.65
C VAL A 40 -9.41 10.31 -11.43
N HIS A 41 -9.38 11.11 -12.51
CA HIS A 41 -9.51 12.56 -12.40
C HIS A 41 -10.92 12.98 -11.92
N LYS A 42 -11.98 12.36 -12.46
CA LYS A 42 -13.36 12.63 -12.01
C LYS A 42 -13.54 12.30 -10.54
N SER A 43 -13.01 11.16 -10.10
CA SER A 43 -13.11 10.72 -8.72
C SER A 43 -12.34 11.63 -7.77
N LEU A 44 -11.14 12.09 -8.17
CA LEU A 44 -10.38 13.05 -7.38
C LEU A 44 -11.15 14.37 -7.21
N ALA A 45 -11.69 14.91 -8.30
CA ALA A 45 -12.49 16.13 -8.24
C ALA A 45 -13.79 15.96 -7.42
N GLU A 46 -14.36 14.75 -7.39
CA GLU A 46 -15.58 14.47 -6.63
C GLU A 46 -15.30 14.27 -5.13
N ILE A 47 -14.25 13.52 -4.77
CA ILE A 47 -13.94 13.29 -3.35
C ILE A 47 -13.48 14.58 -2.66
N GLN A 48 -12.76 15.45 -3.37
CA GLN A 48 -12.30 16.74 -2.84
C GLN A 48 -13.44 17.73 -2.55
N LYS A 49 -14.64 17.50 -3.06
CA LYS A 49 -15.84 18.29 -2.70
C LYS A 49 -16.47 17.83 -1.39
N ARG A 50 -16.12 16.64 -0.90
CA ARG A 50 -16.64 16.12 0.37
C ARG A 50 -16.03 16.87 1.53
N GLU A 51 -16.77 16.95 2.63
CA GLU A 51 -16.21 17.43 3.89
C GLU A 51 -14.96 16.61 4.24
N HIS A 52 -13.87 17.27 4.53
CA HIS A 52 -12.62 16.62 4.91
C HIS A 52 -11.75 17.51 5.79
N SER A 53 -10.81 16.90 6.47
CA SER A 53 -9.81 17.59 7.27
C SER A 53 -8.43 16.97 7.07
N ILE A 54 -7.40 17.78 7.24
CA ILE A 54 -6.02 17.27 7.33
C ILE A 54 -5.74 16.99 8.80
N ILE A 55 -5.41 15.74 9.11
CA ILE A 55 -4.98 15.35 10.45
C ILE A 55 -3.50 14.97 10.45
N GLU A 56 -2.87 15.06 11.60
CA GLU A 56 -1.43 14.86 11.75
C GLU A 56 -1.14 13.88 12.88
N ILE A 57 -0.11 13.06 12.69
CA ILE A 57 0.52 12.25 13.73
C ILE A 57 2.02 12.49 13.74
N LYS A 58 2.68 12.05 14.80
CA LYS A 58 4.13 11.96 14.90
C LYS A 58 4.56 10.51 14.70
N SER A 59 5.47 10.25 13.76
CA SER A 59 6.07 8.93 13.58
C SER A 59 6.96 8.55 14.77
N HIS A 60 7.42 7.30 14.82
CA HIS A 60 8.34 6.86 15.89
C HIS A 60 9.70 7.56 15.85
N ASP A 61 10.09 8.07 14.69
CA ASP A 61 11.34 8.80 14.44
C ASP A 61 11.11 10.30 14.23
N ASP A 62 10.02 10.85 14.86
CA ASP A 62 9.68 12.26 14.99
C ASP A 62 9.25 13.01 13.72
N TYR A 63 9.05 12.35 12.59
CA TYR A 63 8.47 12.98 11.42
C TYR A 63 7.00 13.32 11.63
N LYS A 64 6.58 14.49 11.12
CA LYS A 64 5.17 14.86 11.00
C LYS A 64 4.58 14.19 9.76
N LEU A 65 3.64 13.29 10.00
CA LEU A 65 2.92 12.60 8.95
C LEU A 65 1.48 13.12 8.90
N LYS A 66 0.97 13.34 7.70
CA LYS A 66 -0.34 13.93 7.46
C LYS A 66 -1.24 12.97 6.68
N ALA A 67 -2.52 13.05 6.95
CA ALA A 67 -3.55 12.30 6.23
C ALA A 67 -4.74 13.20 5.93
N VAL A 68 -5.46 12.88 4.85
CA VAL A 68 -6.80 13.43 4.60
C VAL A 68 -7.82 12.51 5.24
N TYR A 69 -8.68 13.05 6.07
CA TYR A 69 -9.77 12.34 6.72
C TYR A 69 -11.10 12.83 6.19
N TYR A 70 -11.91 11.90 5.69
CA TYR A 70 -13.27 12.13 5.20
C TYR A 70 -14.25 11.52 6.22
N PRO A 71 -14.88 12.33 7.08
CA PRO A 71 -15.88 11.85 8.05
C PRO A 71 -17.17 11.44 7.33
N ASN A 72 -17.83 10.42 7.85
CA ASN A 72 -19.16 9.98 7.41
C ASN A 72 -20.03 9.53 8.58
N ASN A 73 -19.79 10.05 9.79
CA ASN A 73 -20.50 9.75 11.02
C ASN A 73 -20.66 8.23 11.30
N SER A 74 -19.62 7.47 11.00
CA SER A 74 -19.61 6.00 11.04
C SER A 74 -18.78 5.47 12.20
N GLU A 75 -19.17 4.29 12.72
CA GLU A 75 -18.31 3.48 13.58
C GLU A 75 -17.27 2.65 12.78
N VAL A 76 -17.27 2.73 11.46
CA VAL A 76 -16.32 2.03 10.59
C VAL A 76 -15.41 3.05 9.91
N THR A 77 -14.11 2.85 10.00
CA THR A 77 -13.12 3.65 9.26
C THR A 77 -12.22 2.76 8.40
N VAL A 78 -12.06 3.14 7.14
CA VAL A 78 -11.10 2.50 6.24
C VAL A 78 -9.85 3.34 6.15
N ILE A 79 -8.69 2.76 6.49
CA ILE A 79 -7.37 3.38 6.30
C ILE A 79 -6.83 2.91 4.95
N CYS A 80 -6.61 3.84 4.04
CA CYS A 80 -6.21 3.60 2.65
C CYS A 80 -4.72 3.85 2.45
N VAL A 81 -3.93 2.79 2.24
CA VAL A 81 -2.45 2.85 2.19
C VAL A 81 -1.97 2.83 0.74
N HIS A 82 -1.42 3.96 0.28
CA HIS A 82 -1.06 4.14 -1.14
C HIS A 82 0.22 3.40 -1.57
N GLY A 83 0.38 3.22 -2.88
CA GLY A 83 1.52 2.58 -3.51
C GLY A 83 2.79 3.43 -3.56
N TYR A 84 3.86 2.84 -4.11
CA TYR A 84 5.17 3.45 -4.28
C TYR A 84 5.11 4.68 -5.20
N THR A 85 5.71 5.78 -4.77
CA THR A 85 5.78 7.08 -5.50
C THR A 85 4.42 7.63 -5.95
N SER A 86 3.33 7.18 -5.34
CA SER A 86 1.97 7.59 -5.68
C SER A 86 1.55 8.88 -4.97
N HIS A 87 0.48 9.48 -5.46
CA HIS A 87 -0.23 10.56 -4.79
C HIS A 87 -1.44 9.99 -4.05
N ALA A 88 -1.42 10.05 -2.71
CA ALA A 88 -2.37 9.38 -1.84
C ALA A 88 -3.84 9.59 -2.24
N GLU A 89 -4.31 10.84 -2.31
CA GLU A 89 -5.71 11.13 -2.66
C GLU A 89 -6.07 10.71 -4.09
N ARG A 90 -5.17 10.91 -5.07
CA ARG A 90 -5.44 10.53 -6.45
C ARG A 90 -5.64 9.02 -6.60
N GLU A 91 -4.80 8.23 -5.93
CA GLU A 91 -4.90 6.78 -5.97
C GLU A 91 -6.16 6.28 -5.26
N TRP A 92 -6.48 6.91 -4.14
CA TRP A 92 -7.57 6.46 -3.28
C TRP A 92 -8.90 7.20 -3.47
N ALA A 93 -9.00 8.16 -4.40
CA ALA A 93 -10.25 8.89 -4.64
C ALA A 93 -11.40 7.95 -5.06
N PHE A 94 -11.17 7.10 -6.05
CA PHE A 94 -12.22 6.20 -6.55
C PHE A 94 -12.62 5.14 -5.50
N PRO A 95 -11.70 4.38 -4.88
CA PRO A 95 -12.07 3.46 -3.81
C PRO A 95 -12.60 4.17 -2.55
N GLY A 96 -12.10 5.37 -2.26
CA GLY A 96 -12.59 6.18 -1.14
C GLY A 96 -14.05 6.57 -1.30
N LEU A 97 -14.45 7.02 -2.50
CA LEU A 97 -15.87 7.27 -2.82
C LEU A 97 -16.74 6.02 -2.65
N PHE A 98 -16.23 4.86 -3.02
CA PHE A 98 -16.92 3.59 -2.78
C PHE A 98 -17.14 3.35 -1.27
N TYR A 99 -16.11 3.51 -0.43
CA TYR A 99 -16.24 3.34 1.02
C TYR A 99 -17.17 4.38 1.65
N LEU A 100 -17.09 5.64 1.22
CA LEU A 100 -18.03 6.68 1.63
C LEU A 100 -19.48 6.34 1.25
N SER A 101 -19.71 5.71 0.10
CA SER A 101 -21.03 5.26 -0.31
C SER A 101 -21.59 4.10 0.52
N LEU A 102 -20.71 3.36 1.22
CA LEU A 102 -21.09 2.34 2.20
C LEU A 102 -21.39 2.93 3.59
N GLY A 103 -21.25 4.24 3.76
CA GLY A 103 -21.41 4.90 5.04
C GLY A 103 -20.17 4.85 5.94
N TYR A 104 -18.99 4.54 5.42
CA TYR A 104 -17.75 4.45 6.21
C TYR A 104 -16.98 5.77 6.19
N ASN A 105 -16.25 6.06 7.26
CA ASN A 105 -15.22 7.09 7.23
C ASN A 105 -14.02 6.61 6.43
N VAL A 106 -13.29 7.53 5.79
CA VAL A 106 -12.11 7.20 5.01
C VAL A 106 -10.92 8.04 5.49
N LEU A 107 -9.82 7.37 5.82
CA LEU A 107 -8.54 8.00 6.13
C LEU A 107 -7.53 7.66 5.04
N ILE A 108 -6.93 8.68 4.43
CA ILE A 108 -5.93 8.53 3.37
C ILE A 108 -4.61 9.14 3.85
N PRO A 109 -3.73 8.36 4.51
CA PRO A 109 -2.41 8.85 4.91
C PRO A 109 -1.53 9.12 3.70
N TYR A 110 -0.83 10.27 3.71
CA TYR A 110 0.40 10.42 2.95
C TYR A 110 1.51 9.74 3.72
N GLN A 111 2.04 8.65 3.20
CA GLN A 111 3.11 7.92 3.86
C GLN A 111 4.37 8.77 3.96
N ARG A 112 5.31 8.36 4.83
CA ARG A 112 6.62 9.03 4.95
C ARG A 112 7.27 9.25 3.59
N ALA A 113 7.97 10.34 3.42
CA ALA A 113 8.58 10.76 2.17
C ALA A 113 7.62 10.96 0.99
N HIS A 114 6.30 11.07 1.21
CA HIS A 114 5.33 11.36 0.15
C HIS A 114 4.50 12.63 0.44
N GLY A 115 4.16 13.34 -0.60
CA GLY A 115 3.22 14.47 -0.58
C GLY A 115 3.51 15.49 0.53
N ILE A 116 2.51 15.69 1.40
CA ILE A 116 2.55 16.66 2.50
C ILE A 116 3.14 16.10 3.81
N SER A 117 3.48 14.81 3.87
CA SER A 117 4.18 14.19 5.00
C SER A 117 5.68 14.43 4.93
N GLU A 118 6.34 14.48 6.07
CA GLU A 118 7.79 14.56 6.16
C GLU A 118 8.45 13.21 5.85
N GLY A 119 9.77 13.17 5.84
CA GLY A 119 10.58 11.98 5.59
C GLY A 119 11.52 12.18 4.40
N LYS A 120 12.69 11.55 4.51
CA LYS A 120 13.76 11.64 3.52
C LYS A 120 13.72 10.48 2.54
N TYR A 121 13.39 9.31 3.04
CA TYR A 121 13.40 8.05 2.30
C TYR A 121 12.10 7.28 2.50
N ILE A 122 11.70 6.56 1.46
CA ILE A 122 10.69 5.50 1.50
C ILE A 122 11.36 4.27 2.09
N SER A 123 10.74 3.58 3.03
CA SER A 123 11.30 2.37 3.64
C SER A 123 10.58 1.07 3.24
N PHE A 124 9.67 1.13 2.27
CA PHE A 124 8.96 -0.04 1.71
C PHE A 124 8.31 -0.97 2.74
N GLY A 125 7.92 -0.46 3.89
CA GLY A 125 7.32 -1.23 4.96
C GLY A 125 8.16 -1.21 6.23
N ALA A 126 9.50 -1.10 6.16
CA ALA A 126 10.37 -1.18 7.34
C ALA A 126 10.04 -0.17 8.45
N PHE A 127 9.51 1.00 8.09
CA PHE A 127 9.02 2.00 9.03
C PHE A 127 7.56 2.39 8.78
N GLU A 128 7.07 2.25 7.55
CA GLU A 128 5.68 2.58 7.22
C GLU A 128 4.70 1.73 8.04
N TYR A 129 5.01 0.47 8.37
CA TYR A 129 4.12 -0.35 9.21
C TYR A 129 4.00 0.20 10.64
N LEU A 130 5.07 0.83 11.19
CA LEU A 130 5.02 1.55 12.46
C LEU A 130 4.17 2.82 12.36
N ASP A 131 4.29 3.54 11.23
CA ASP A 131 3.47 4.72 10.98
C ASP A 131 1.98 4.36 10.88
N MET A 132 1.65 3.22 10.24
CA MET A 132 0.27 2.76 10.14
C MET A 132 -0.30 2.38 11.51
N GLN A 133 0.49 1.81 12.41
CA GLN A 133 0.04 1.59 13.80
C GLN A 133 -0.33 2.91 14.48
N ARG A 134 0.47 3.98 14.31
CA ARG A 134 0.13 5.31 14.82
C ARG A 134 -1.16 5.87 14.20
N TRP A 135 -1.41 5.59 12.92
CA TRP A 135 -2.69 5.97 12.29
C TRP A 135 -3.87 5.18 12.85
N VAL A 136 -3.70 3.89 13.15
CA VAL A 136 -4.71 3.09 13.86
C VAL A 136 -5.00 3.65 15.24
N ASP A 137 -3.96 4.00 16.01
CA ASP A 137 -4.11 4.64 17.32
C ASP A 137 -4.87 5.97 17.19
N LYS A 138 -4.51 6.79 16.20
CA LYS A 138 -5.17 8.07 15.94
C LYS A 138 -6.65 7.93 15.59
N VAL A 139 -7.02 6.94 14.80
CA VAL A 139 -8.41 6.63 14.48
C VAL A 139 -9.16 6.20 15.73
N ASN A 140 -8.55 5.38 16.60
CA ASN A 140 -9.15 4.97 17.88
C ASN A 140 -9.34 6.14 18.87
N GLU A 141 -8.45 7.15 18.84
CA GLU A 141 -8.61 8.40 19.61
C GLU A 141 -9.80 9.24 19.13
N MET A 142 -9.95 9.35 17.79
CA MET A 142 -10.98 10.17 17.16
C MET A 142 -12.37 9.56 17.29
N THR A 143 -12.49 8.25 17.21
CA THR A 143 -13.77 7.53 17.24
C THR A 143 -13.65 6.31 18.16
N PRO A 144 -13.98 6.45 19.45
CA PRO A 144 -14.03 5.32 20.37
C PRO A 144 -15.00 4.23 19.90
N ASN A 145 -14.64 2.96 20.07
CA ASN A 145 -15.39 1.78 19.60
C ASN A 145 -15.45 1.61 18.07
N ASN A 146 -14.54 2.26 17.36
CA ASN A 146 -14.44 2.15 15.92
C ASN A 146 -14.10 0.73 15.48
N LYS A 147 -14.49 0.37 14.25
CA LYS A 147 -14.07 -0.84 13.54
C LYS A 147 -13.18 -0.39 12.39
N ILE A 148 -11.95 -0.85 12.37
CA ILE A 148 -10.95 -0.39 11.40
C ILE A 148 -10.70 -1.46 10.35
N ILE A 149 -10.71 -1.05 9.09
CA ILE A 149 -10.29 -1.82 7.93
C ILE A 149 -9.02 -1.16 7.39
N ILE A 150 -8.00 -1.94 7.08
CA ILE A 150 -6.80 -1.41 6.41
C ILE A 150 -6.78 -1.97 5.00
N HIS A 151 -6.72 -1.07 4.02
CA HIS A 151 -6.68 -1.43 2.60
C HIS A 151 -5.47 -0.77 1.95
N GLY A 152 -4.54 -1.59 1.46
CA GLY A 152 -3.32 -1.12 0.80
C GLY A 152 -3.20 -1.59 -0.63
N LEU A 153 -2.65 -0.74 -1.49
CA LEU A 153 -2.35 -1.04 -2.89
C LEU A 153 -0.83 -1.09 -3.12
N SER A 154 -0.35 -2.10 -3.84
CA SER A 154 1.05 -2.23 -4.28
C SER A 154 2.02 -2.25 -3.09
N MET A 155 2.91 -1.25 -2.94
CA MET A 155 3.72 -1.06 -1.74
C MET A 155 2.82 -0.96 -0.49
N GLY A 156 1.70 -0.22 -0.57
CA GLY A 156 0.71 -0.16 0.50
C GLY A 156 0.10 -1.53 0.82
N GLY A 157 -0.09 -2.38 -0.19
CA GLY A 157 -0.50 -3.77 -0.02
C GLY A 157 0.54 -4.59 0.75
N GLY A 158 1.82 -4.43 0.45
CA GLY A 158 2.93 -5.03 1.20
C GLY A 158 2.95 -4.57 2.66
N ILE A 159 2.85 -3.27 2.91
CA ILE A 159 2.76 -2.68 4.25
C ILE A 159 1.55 -3.26 5.02
N THR A 160 0.43 -3.47 4.34
CA THR A 160 -0.76 -4.09 4.94
C THR A 160 -0.47 -5.55 5.36
N LEU A 161 0.30 -6.29 4.59
CA LEU A 161 0.76 -7.62 4.99
C LEU A 161 1.75 -7.56 6.16
N ASP A 162 2.63 -6.57 6.22
CA ASP A 162 3.55 -6.38 7.35
C ASP A 162 2.81 -6.10 8.66
N LEU A 163 1.62 -5.51 8.60
CA LEU A 163 0.74 -5.30 9.76
C LEU A 163 0.01 -6.57 10.21
N SER A 164 -0.04 -7.61 9.41
CA SER A 164 -0.93 -8.75 9.64
C SER A 164 -0.63 -9.54 10.93
N ASN A 165 0.61 -9.56 11.40
CA ASN A 165 1.01 -10.21 12.65
C ASN A 165 1.13 -9.25 13.86
N VAL A 166 0.87 -7.96 13.67
CA VAL A 166 0.91 -6.94 14.72
C VAL A 166 -0.46 -6.82 15.37
N GLU A 167 -0.52 -6.81 16.71
CA GLU A 167 -1.79 -6.59 17.41
C GLU A 167 -2.18 -5.12 17.38
N MET A 168 -3.35 -4.84 16.83
CA MET A 168 -3.87 -3.49 16.68
C MET A 168 -5.33 -3.43 17.16
N LYS A 169 -5.60 -2.48 18.05
CA LYS A 169 -6.94 -2.29 18.63
C LYS A 169 -7.97 -1.97 17.55
N ASN A 170 -9.10 -2.67 17.57
CA ASN A 170 -10.27 -2.46 16.71
C ASN A 170 -10.06 -2.77 15.21
N VAL A 171 -8.90 -3.20 14.76
CA VAL A 171 -8.71 -3.67 13.39
C VAL A 171 -9.48 -4.98 13.21
N LYS A 172 -10.28 -5.07 12.15
CA LYS A 172 -11.17 -6.21 11.86
C LYS A 172 -10.67 -7.10 10.73
N CYS A 173 -10.18 -6.48 9.68
CA CYS A 173 -9.64 -7.20 8.52
C CYS A 173 -8.68 -6.34 7.71
N LEU A 174 -7.93 -6.98 6.84
CA LEU A 174 -6.93 -6.39 5.97
C LEU A 174 -7.26 -6.70 4.51
N ILE A 175 -7.07 -5.72 3.63
CA ILE A 175 -7.20 -5.89 2.18
C ILE A 175 -5.87 -5.49 1.56
N SER A 176 -5.24 -6.43 0.89
CA SER A 176 -3.92 -6.25 0.27
C SER A 176 -4.05 -6.45 -1.24
N ASP A 177 -4.09 -5.33 -1.96
CA ASP A 177 -4.28 -5.29 -3.40
C ASP A 177 -2.95 -5.17 -4.12
N ALA A 178 -2.70 -6.07 -5.07
CA ALA A 178 -1.49 -6.15 -5.88
C ALA A 178 -0.19 -6.01 -5.03
N PRO A 179 -0.02 -6.74 -3.91
CA PRO A 179 1.02 -6.44 -2.94
C PRO A 179 2.44 -6.65 -3.45
N SER A 180 3.32 -5.74 -3.07
CA SER A 180 4.77 -6.00 -3.08
C SER A 180 5.12 -6.88 -1.88
N VAL A 181 5.30 -8.17 -2.11
CA VAL A 181 5.48 -9.16 -1.03
C VAL A 181 6.91 -9.32 -0.54
N SER A 182 7.89 -8.69 -1.19
CA SER A 182 9.31 -8.78 -0.83
C SER A 182 10.06 -7.52 -1.21
N ILE A 183 10.60 -6.82 -0.23
CA ILE A 183 11.48 -5.66 -0.43
C ILE A 183 12.76 -6.11 -1.14
N LYS A 184 13.33 -7.22 -0.70
CA LYS A 184 14.55 -7.80 -1.28
C LYS A 184 14.32 -8.16 -2.75
N GLY A 185 13.17 -8.78 -3.06
CA GLY A 185 12.77 -9.08 -4.43
C GLY A 185 12.66 -7.83 -5.30
N PHE A 186 12.11 -6.75 -4.77
CA PHE A 186 12.04 -5.47 -5.48
C PHE A 186 13.43 -4.92 -5.85
N PHE A 187 14.38 -4.88 -4.89
CA PHE A 187 15.76 -4.46 -5.19
C PHE A 187 16.43 -5.31 -6.26
N ASN A 188 16.29 -6.64 -6.16
CA ASN A 188 16.86 -7.57 -7.12
C ASN A 188 16.26 -7.39 -8.52
N ASN A 189 14.95 -7.26 -8.63
CA ASN A 189 14.27 -7.07 -9.91
C ASN A 189 14.70 -5.77 -10.60
N VAL A 190 14.77 -4.66 -9.87
CA VAL A 190 15.21 -3.39 -10.45
C VAL A 190 16.69 -3.42 -10.82
N ALA A 191 17.55 -4.06 -10.00
CA ALA A 191 18.96 -4.21 -10.33
C ALA A 191 19.16 -5.05 -11.59
N ASN A 192 18.46 -6.19 -11.72
CA ASN A 192 18.52 -7.06 -12.90
C ASN A 192 18.03 -6.34 -14.16
N PHE A 193 16.94 -5.58 -14.07
CA PHE A 193 16.42 -4.80 -15.18
C PHE A 193 17.42 -3.72 -15.64
N THR A 194 18.06 -3.03 -14.68
CA THR A 194 18.89 -1.84 -14.96
C THR A 194 20.33 -2.18 -15.32
N PHE A 195 20.94 -3.13 -14.62
CA PHE A 195 22.39 -3.35 -14.69
C PHE A 195 22.78 -4.66 -15.38
N LYS A 196 21.85 -5.61 -15.55
CA LYS A 196 22.06 -6.93 -16.17
C LYS A 196 23.30 -7.65 -15.59
N LYS A 197 24.50 -7.25 -16.07
CA LYS A 197 25.78 -7.73 -15.52
C LYS A 197 26.01 -7.11 -14.14
N ASP A 198 26.49 -7.90 -13.20
CA ASP A 198 26.80 -7.51 -11.81
C ASP A 198 25.57 -7.09 -10.97
N ALA A 199 24.34 -7.38 -11.46
CA ALA A 199 23.09 -6.96 -10.84
C ALA A 199 22.98 -7.42 -9.38
N ASP A 200 23.29 -8.69 -9.09
CA ASP A 200 23.24 -9.25 -7.73
C ASP A 200 24.19 -8.56 -6.76
N ALA A 201 25.43 -8.28 -7.19
CA ALA A 201 26.39 -7.56 -6.38
C ALA A 201 25.92 -6.13 -6.08
N ILE A 202 25.33 -5.46 -7.08
CA ILE A 202 24.79 -4.10 -6.95
C ILE A 202 23.57 -4.09 -6.03
N ALA A 203 22.65 -5.05 -6.19
CA ALA A 203 21.49 -5.20 -5.33
C ALA A 203 21.90 -5.43 -3.88
N ASN A 204 22.86 -6.34 -3.63
CA ASN A 204 23.35 -6.63 -2.29
C ASN A 204 23.96 -5.40 -1.60
N ILE A 205 24.65 -4.54 -2.34
CA ILE A 205 25.18 -3.28 -1.80
C ILE A 205 24.04 -2.33 -1.40
N ALA A 206 23.03 -2.21 -2.26
CA ALA A 206 21.86 -1.37 -1.99
C ALA A 206 21.06 -1.91 -0.79
N ILE A 207 20.87 -3.22 -0.68
CA ILE A 207 20.21 -3.92 0.42
C ILE A 207 20.98 -3.68 1.75
N LYS A 208 22.28 -3.92 1.79
CA LYS A 208 23.09 -3.65 2.99
C LYS A 208 23.01 -2.18 3.42
N ARG A 209 22.90 -1.27 2.48
CA ARG A 209 22.69 0.14 2.79
C ARG A 209 21.29 0.40 3.33
N PHE A 210 20.27 -0.26 2.81
CA PHE A 210 18.90 -0.22 3.31
C PHE A 210 18.85 -0.69 4.77
N GLU A 211 19.40 -1.85 5.06
CA GLU A 211 19.45 -2.41 6.41
C GLU A 211 20.16 -1.49 7.40
N LYS A 212 21.26 -0.88 6.97
CA LYS A 212 21.98 0.11 7.78
C LYS A 212 21.19 1.41 8.00
N GLU A 213 20.52 1.93 6.95
CA GLU A 213 19.75 3.19 7.04
C GLU A 213 18.55 3.04 7.97
N PHE A 214 17.87 1.89 7.92
CA PHE A 214 16.64 1.63 8.67
C PHE A 214 16.86 0.74 9.90
N ASN A 215 18.11 0.35 10.19
CA ASN A 215 18.46 -0.52 11.31
C ASN A 215 17.56 -1.76 11.41
N CYS A 216 17.38 -2.48 10.32
CA CYS A 216 16.50 -3.64 10.20
C CYS A 216 17.18 -4.77 9.41
N ASN A 217 16.60 -5.97 9.50
CA ASN A 217 16.91 -7.07 8.59
C ASN A 217 15.85 -7.09 7.49
N ILE A 218 16.26 -7.00 6.22
CA ILE A 218 15.33 -6.95 5.08
C ILE A 218 14.49 -8.23 4.96
N ASP A 219 15.00 -9.38 5.42
CA ASP A 219 14.30 -10.66 5.38
C ASP A 219 13.11 -10.72 6.38
N ASP A 220 13.01 -9.79 7.34
CA ASP A 220 11.86 -9.67 8.24
C ASP A 220 10.59 -9.17 7.53
N PHE A 221 10.74 -8.62 6.31
CA PHE A 221 9.66 -8.05 5.49
C PHE A 221 9.30 -8.95 4.31
N GLU A 222 9.17 -10.24 4.56
CA GLU A 222 8.74 -11.23 3.58
C GLU A 222 7.26 -11.58 3.80
N GLY A 223 6.42 -11.34 2.78
CA GLY A 223 4.97 -11.53 2.86
C GLY A 223 4.56 -12.95 3.25
N LYS A 224 5.32 -13.99 2.87
CA LYS A 224 5.04 -15.38 3.27
C LYS A 224 5.09 -15.56 4.78
N LEU A 225 6.11 -15.00 5.44
CA LEU A 225 6.24 -15.05 6.90
C LEU A 225 5.08 -14.31 7.57
N ARG A 226 4.75 -13.12 7.09
CA ARG A 226 3.70 -12.28 7.67
C ARG A 226 2.32 -12.92 7.58
N VAL A 227 1.94 -13.43 6.41
CA VAL A 227 0.64 -14.10 6.21
C VAL A 227 0.51 -15.36 7.05
N SER A 228 1.58 -16.16 7.19
CA SER A 228 1.56 -17.37 8.01
C SER A 228 1.25 -17.11 9.50
N GLN A 229 1.59 -15.91 9.99
CA GLN A 229 1.42 -15.46 11.36
C GLN A 229 0.28 -14.46 11.54
N SER A 230 -0.57 -14.27 10.51
CA SER A 230 -1.61 -13.26 10.55
C SER A 230 -2.60 -13.46 11.68
N LYS A 231 -2.87 -12.38 12.40
CA LYS A 231 -3.91 -12.26 13.42
C LYS A 231 -5.26 -11.83 12.85
N TYR A 232 -5.29 -11.43 11.58
CA TYR A 232 -6.45 -10.85 10.92
C TYR A 232 -6.84 -11.63 9.68
N PRO A 233 -8.13 -11.64 9.33
CA PRO A 233 -8.57 -12.01 7.98
C PRO A 233 -7.93 -11.11 6.93
N ILE A 234 -7.44 -11.71 5.84
CA ILE A 234 -6.79 -11.01 4.72
C ILE A 234 -7.53 -11.31 3.42
N LEU A 235 -7.88 -10.28 2.66
CA LEU A 235 -8.24 -10.41 1.25
C LEU A 235 -7.02 -10.03 0.39
N LEU A 236 -6.50 -10.99 -0.38
CA LEU A 236 -5.49 -10.76 -1.41
C LEU A 236 -6.19 -10.50 -2.75
N SER A 237 -5.83 -9.43 -3.41
CA SER A 237 -6.35 -9.04 -4.73
C SER A 237 -5.21 -8.79 -5.71
N ALA A 238 -5.36 -9.21 -6.95
CA ALA A 238 -4.45 -8.85 -8.05
C ALA A 238 -5.15 -8.91 -9.40
N GLY A 239 -4.57 -8.23 -10.39
CA GLY A 239 -4.93 -8.40 -11.80
C GLY A 239 -4.40 -9.73 -12.33
N GLU A 240 -5.17 -10.37 -13.21
CA GLU A 240 -4.78 -11.65 -13.84
C GLU A 240 -3.43 -11.56 -14.56
N LEU A 241 -3.15 -10.42 -15.20
CA LEU A 241 -1.93 -10.20 -15.97
C LEU A 241 -0.67 -9.97 -15.11
N GLU A 242 -0.82 -9.89 -13.80
CA GLU A 242 0.31 -9.84 -12.84
C GLU A 242 0.90 -11.23 -12.56
N ASN A 243 0.23 -12.30 -12.99
CA ASN A 243 0.65 -13.69 -12.81
C ASN A 243 0.91 -14.09 -11.33
N CYS A 244 0.14 -13.50 -10.41
CA CYS A 244 0.28 -13.73 -8.96
C CYS A 244 -0.42 -14.99 -8.45
N ASN A 245 -1.07 -15.78 -9.30
CA ASN A 245 -1.91 -16.92 -8.90
C ASN A 245 -1.17 -17.95 -8.03
N GLU A 246 0.04 -18.34 -8.42
CA GLU A 246 0.82 -19.33 -7.67
C GLU A 246 1.20 -18.78 -6.30
N LEU A 247 1.73 -17.55 -6.26
CA LEU A 247 2.09 -16.86 -5.02
C LEU A 247 0.89 -16.74 -4.06
N PHE A 248 -0.27 -16.31 -4.56
CA PHE A 248 -1.46 -16.14 -3.72
C PHE A 248 -1.98 -17.48 -3.20
N ASN A 249 -1.92 -18.52 -4.02
CA ASN A 249 -2.27 -19.87 -3.58
C ASN A 249 -1.31 -20.41 -2.51
N GLU A 250 0.00 -20.11 -2.62
CA GLU A 250 0.97 -20.42 -1.57
C GLU A 250 0.65 -19.65 -0.28
N LEU A 251 0.40 -18.35 -0.36
CA LEU A 251 0.03 -17.52 0.79
C LEU A 251 -1.24 -18.04 1.47
N LYS A 252 -2.26 -18.41 0.68
CA LYS A 252 -3.49 -18.99 1.21
C LYS A 252 -3.26 -20.33 1.89
N LYS A 253 -2.37 -21.18 1.37
CA LYS A 253 -2.01 -22.46 2.03
C LYS A 253 -1.36 -22.25 3.40
N LEU A 254 -0.63 -21.15 3.60
CA LEU A 254 0.00 -20.81 4.87
C LEU A 254 -1.02 -20.42 5.95
N ASN A 255 -2.14 -19.78 5.55
CA ASN A 255 -3.21 -19.40 6.47
C ASN A 255 -4.60 -19.53 5.81
N PRO A 256 -5.09 -20.77 5.57
CA PRO A 256 -6.27 -21.01 4.74
C PRO A 256 -7.58 -20.53 5.34
N LYS A 257 -7.65 -20.37 6.67
CA LYS A 257 -8.87 -19.93 7.36
C LYS A 257 -9.06 -18.41 7.34
N GLN A 258 -7.98 -17.67 7.18
CA GLN A 258 -7.99 -16.20 7.24
C GLN A 258 -7.64 -15.53 5.92
N THR A 259 -7.31 -16.29 4.86
CA THR A 259 -6.88 -15.72 3.58
C THR A 259 -7.88 -16.00 2.47
N ASP A 260 -8.52 -14.96 1.97
CA ASP A 260 -9.30 -14.96 0.74
C ASP A 260 -8.49 -14.41 -0.44
N ILE A 261 -8.87 -14.82 -1.65
CA ILE A 261 -8.22 -14.38 -2.89
C ILE A 261 -9.28 -13.91 -3.88
N ILE A 262 -8.97 -12.86 -4.61
CA ILE A 262 -9.64 -12.47 -5.85
C ILE A 262 -8.61 -12.15 -6.93
N ILE A 263 -8.77 -12.76 -8.11
CA ILE A 263 -8.01 -12.43 -9.32
C ILE A 263 -8.97 -11.77 -10.30
N LEU A 264 -8.58 -10.60 -10.78
CA LEU A 264 -9.43 -9.74 -11.62
C LEU A 264 -9.10 -9.94 -13.11
N PRO A 265 -10.02 -10.54 -13.90
CA PRO A 265 -9.75 -10.91 -15.28
C PRO A 265 -9.36 -9.71 -16.16
N GLY A 266 -8.32 -9.89 -16.99
CA GLY A 266 -7.84 -8.91 -17.96
C GLY A 266 -7.23 -7.64 -17.33
N CYS A 267 -6.95 -7.66 -16.03
CA CYS A 267 -6.40 -6.51 -15.31
C CYS A 267 -4.89 -6.62 -15.12
N ASN A 268 -4.22 -5.47 -15.14
CA ASN A 268 -2.82 -5.28 -14.77
C ASN A 268 -2.72 -4.76 -13.34
N HIS A 269 -1.48 -4.48 -12.92
CA HIS A 269 -1.12 -3.97 -11.59
C HIS A 269 -1.96 -2.76 -11.17
N GLY A 270 -2.73 -2.94 -10.11
CA GLY A 270 -3.51 -1.89 -9.44
C GLY A 270 -4.72 -1.33 -10.21
N ASN A 271 -4.98 -1.75 -11.46
CA ASN A 271 -6.10 -1.19 -12.24
C ASN A 271 -7.40 -2.01 -12.15
N GLY A 272 -7.39 -3.10 -11.39
CA GLY A 272 -8.53 -4.00 -11.26
C GLY A 272 -9.78 -3.33 -10.68
N MET A 273 -9.60 -2.44 -9.70
CA MET A 273 -10.72 -1.68 -9.11
C MET A 273 -11.47 -0.79 -10.12
N TYR A 274 -10.82 -0.38 -11.19
CA TYR A 274 -11.40 0.43 -12.26
C TYR A 274 -12.01 -0.40 -13.38
N LYS A 275 -11.29 -1.45 -13.82
CA LYS A 275 -11.71 -2.27 -14.97
C LYS A 275 -12.74 -3.33 -14.60
N GLN A 276 -12.67 -3.88 -13.40
CA GLN A 276 -13.58 -4.91 -12.87
C GLN A 276 -14.35 -4.39 -11.64
N THR A 277 -14.82 -3.13 -11.71
CA THR A 277 -15.42 -2.40 -10.59
C THR A 277 -16.45 -3.21 -9.82
N ASN A 278 -17.44 -3.78 -10.51
CA ASN A 278 -18.54 -4.51 -9.86
C ASN A 278 -18.05 -5.78 -9.16
N MET A 279 -17.20 -6.56 -9.82
CA MET A 279 -16.62 -7.78 -9.24
C MET A 279 -15.76 -7.46 -8.02
N TYR A 280 -14.91 -6.44 -8.14
CA TYR A 280 -14.01 -5.99 -7.08
C TYR A 280 -14.80 -5.48 -5.86
N GLN A 281 -15.72 -4.54 -6.06
CA GLN A 281 -16.52 -3.95 -4.99
C GLN A 281 -17.42 -4.98 -4.29
N ASN A 282 -18.02 -5.90 -5.04
CA ASN A 282 -18.85 -6.96 -4.46
C ASN A 282 -18.01 -7.90 -3.60
N LYS A 283 -16.81 -8.27 -4.04
CA LYS A 283 -15.91 -9.12 -3.25
C LYS A 283 -15.44 -8.44 -1.98
N ILE A 284 -15.12 -7.15 -2.04
CA ILE A 284 -14.78 -6.36 -0.85
C ILE A 284 -15.95 -6.30 0.12
N LYS A 285 -17.17 -5.99 -0.33
CA LYS A 285 -18.37 -5.97 0.53
C LYS A 285 -18.61 -7.33 1.19
N GLU A 286 -18.58 -8.41 0.41
CA GLU A 286 -18.74 -9.77 0.93
C GLU A 286 -17.70 -10.08 2.01
N PHE A 287 -16.43 -9.74 1.76
CA PHE A 287 -15.34 -9.97 2.68
C PHE A 287 -15.51 -9.16 3.97
N ILE A 288 -15.70 -7.85 3.88
CA ILE A 288 -15.84 -6.96 5.03
C ILE A 288 -17.03 -7.34 5.91
N ASN A 289 -18.19 -7.64 5.30
CA ASN A 289 -19.42 -7.97 6.04
C ASN A 289 -19.31 -9.23 6.90
N ARG A 290 -18.33 -10.08 6.65
CA ARG A 290 -18.09 -11.27 7.50
C ARG A 290 -17.40 -10.92 8.82
N TYR A 291 -16.78 -9.75 8.92
CA TYR A 291 -15.92 -9.39 10.06
C TYR A 291 -16.35 -8.09 10.78
N LEU A 292 -17.30 -7.35 10.24
CA LEU A 292 -17.92 -6.18 10.89
C LEU A 292 -19.12 -6.57 11.75
#